data_211c81c76ff3dcf150e4439e722109aa
#
_entry.id   211c81c76ff3dcf150e4439e722109aa
#
_cell.length_a   1.000
_cell.length_b   1.000
_cell.length_c   1.000
_cell.angle_alpha   90.00
_cell.angle_beta   90.00
_cell.angle_gamma   90.00
#
_symmetry.space_group_name_H-M   'P 1'
#
loop_
_entity.id
_entity.type
_entity.pdbx_description
1 polymer ?
#
loop_
_entity_poly.entity_id
_entity_poly.type
_entity_poly.pdbx_seq_one_letter_code
_entity_poly.pdbx_strand_id
1 'polypeptide(L)'
;PRGAATVREATLPLTFSEGFHGVKKRLNVGNETIDVRIPAGAKTGSKIRVRGKGGVNPYNSQQRGDLYLNVELQPHNFFQFDGDNLVCEVPIAPDEAVLGGQIEVPTPEGMVNVNVPPGIRSGQSLRLRGKGWVNHKGDRGDQLVKIAIATPKELSATEREYYEKIRASRTVNPRSHLQQVRL
;
A
#
# COMPACT_ATOMS: atom_id res chain seq x y z
N PRO A 1 23.84 -22.29 34.42
CA PRO A 1 23.07 -21.36 33.63
C PRO A 1 23.21 -19.98 34.23
N ARG A 2 23.79 -19.17 33.45
CA ARG A 2 24.02 -17.79 33.85
C ARG A 2 22.73 -17.04 33.66
N GLY A 3 22.22 -16.44 34.69
CA GLY A 3 21.00 -15.64 34.58
C GLY A 3 21.17 -14.48 33.64
N ALA A 4 21.01 -14.73 32.36
CA ALA A 4 20.95 -13.67 31.39
C ALA A 4 19.59 -12.96 31.47
N ALA A 5 19.57 -11.67 31.27
CA ALA A 5 18.32 -10.92 31.14
C ALA A 5 17.50 -11.49 29.98
N THR A 6 16.22 -11.70 30.21
CA THR A 6 15.33 -12.33 29.23
C THR A 6 14.89 -11.32 28.18
N VAL A 7 15.06 -11.69 26.94
CA VAL A 7 14.50 -10.91 25.81
C VAL A 7 13.00 -11.17 25.76
N ARG A 8 12.22 -10.13 25.55
CA ARG A 8 10.79 -10.20 25.29
C ARG A 8 10.50 -9.79 23.86
N GLU A 9 9.49 -10.42 23.29
CA GLU A 9 8.96 -10.03 21.98
C GLU A 9 7.47 -9.83 22.10
N ALA A 10 6.97 -8.85 21.35
CA ALA A 10 5.54 -8.60 21.26
C ALA A 10 5.22 -8.10 19.85
N THR A 11 4.02 -8.39 19.38
CA THR A 11 3.52 -7.87 18.12
C THR A 11 2.94 -6.49 18.33
N LEU A 12 3.29 -5.56 17.45
CA LEU A 12 2.77 -4.20 17.48
C LEU A 12 1.98 -3.95 16.20
N PRO A 13 0.64 -3.98 16.26
CA PRO A 13 -0.17 -3.64 15.11
C PRO A 13 -0.15 -2.13 14.88
N LEU A 14 0.03 -1.74 13.64
CA LEU A 14 0.00 -0.33 13.21
C LEU A 14 -0.90 -0.19 11.99
N THR A 15 -1.53 0.97 11.87
CA THR A 15 -2.19 1.34 10.62
C THR A 15 -1.14 1.70 9.58
N PHE A 16 -1.53 1.72 8.31
CA PHE A 16 -0.65 2.21 7.24
C PHE A 16 -0.14 3.62 7.51
N SER A 17 -1.05 4.49 7.96
CA SER A 17 -0.68 5.88 8.30
C SER A 17 0.37 5.94 9.41
N GLU A 18 0.16 5.15 10.46
CA GLU A 18 1.12 5.11 11.58
C GLU A 18 2.48 4.59 11.13
N GLY A 19 2.50 3.54 10.33
CA GLY A 19 3.75 3.00 9.81
C GLY A 19 4.47 3.93 8.87
N PHE A 20 3.75 4.62 8.00
CA PHE A 20 4.33 5.55 7.04
C PHE A 20 4.89 6.79 7.71
N HIS A 21 4.10 7.45 8.55
CA HIS A 21 4.48 8.72 9.16
C HIS A 21 5.31 8.58 10.44
N GLY A 22 5.32 7.38 11.02
CA GLY A 22 5.81 7.20 12.36
C GLY A 22 4.78 7.65 13.39
N VAL A 23 4.94 7.18 14.61
CA VAL A 23 3.96 7.44 15.67
C VAL A 23 4.61 7.23 17.04
N LYS A 24 4.10 7.92 18.04
CA LYS A 24 4.38 7.62 19.44
C LYS A 24 3.25 6.76 19.97
N LYS A 25 3.60 5.60 20.53
CA LYS A 25 2.64 4.69 21.12
C LYS A 25 2.89 4.57 22.62
N ARG A 26 1.82 4.58 23.39
CA ARG A 26 1.86 4.22 24.80
C ARG A 26 1.38 2.79 24.93
N LEU A 27 2.25 1.91 25.42
CA LEU A 27 2.00 0.48 25.46
C LEU A 27 2.03 -0.02 26.90
N ASN A 28 1.12 -0.96 27.19
CA ASN A 28 1.17 -1.72 28.43
C ASN A 28 1.93 -3.00 28.18
N VAL A 29 3.04 -3.16 28.89
CA VAL A 29 3.87 -4.36 28.81
C VAL A 29 4.01 -4.92 30.22
N GLY A 30 3.35 -6.04 30.48
CA GLY A 30 3.24 -6.56 31.83
C GLY A 30 2.54 -5.54 32.73
N ASN A 31 3.20 -5.12 33.82
CA ASN A 31 2.66 -4.16 34.77
C ASN A 31 3.14 -2.73 34.51
N GLU A 32 3.84 -2.51 33.41
CA GLU A 32 4.41 -1.21 33.05
C GLU A 32 3.68 -0.58 31.89
N THR A 33 3.64 0.75 31.90
CA THR A 33 3.24 1.54 30.74
C THR A 33 4.51 2.18 30.19
N ILE A 34 4.79 1.97 28.90
CA ILE A 34 5.97 2.51 28.24
C ILE A 34 5.55 3.36 27.03
N ASP A 35 6.32 4.41 26.79
CA ASP A 35 6.16 5.26 25.61
C ASP A 35 7.23 4.85 24.60
N VAL A 36 6.77 4.52 23.39
CA VAL A 36 7.66 4.06 22.33
C VAL A 36 7.48 4.93 21.11
N ARG A 37 8.60 5.38 20.55
CA ARG A 37 8.59 6.11 19.29
C ARG A 37 8.84 5.14 18.15
N ILE A 38 7.87 5.05 17.24
CA ILE A 38 7.98 4.24 16.03
C ILE A 38 8.45 5.17 14.90
N PRO A 39 9.62 4.93 14.31
CA PRO A 39 10.09 5.80 13.23
C PRO A 39 9.26 5.64 11.97
N ALA A 40 9.26 6.66 11.13
CA ALA A 40 8.61 6.61 9.84
C ALA A 40 9.19 5.49 8.97
N GLY A 41 8.33 4.81 8.22
CA GLY A 41 8.72 3.73 7.33
C GLY A 41 8.64 2.33 7.94
N ALA A 42 8.11 2.22 9.14
CA ALA A 42 7.87 0.91 9.75
C ALA A 42 6.84 0.12 8.93
N LYS A 43 7.13 -1.13 8.66
CA LYS A 43 6.26 -2.04 7.91
C LYS A 43 6.29 -3.43 8.53
N THR A 44 5.41 -4.29 8.08
CA THR A 44 5.37 -5.67 8.60
C THR A 44 6.73 -6.33 8.47
N GLY A 45 7.21 -6.87 9.57
CA GLY A 45 8.55 -7.43 9.68
C GLY A 45 9.58 -6.49 10.27
N SER A 46 9.28 -5.19 10.40
CA SER A 46 10.17 -4.27 11.13
C SER A 46 10.20 -4.62 12.59
N LYS A 47 11.38 -4.53 13.17
CA LYS A 47 11.62 -4.87 14.58
C LYS A 47 12.09 -3.62 15.33
N ILE A 48 11.36 -3.23 16.35
CA ILE A 48 11.67 -2.04 17.14
C ILE A 48 12.23 -2.51 18.50
N ARG A 49 13.46 -2.11 18.79
CA ARG A 49 14.11 -2.45 20.07
C ARG A 49 13.78 -1.38 21.11
N VAL A 50 13.29 -1.84 22.25
CA VAL A 50 13.08 -0.98 23.42
C VAL A 50 14.01 -1.46 24.51
N ARG A 51 15.06 -0.68 24.75
CA ARG A 51 16.13 -1.06 25.69
C ARG A 51 15.62 -1.12 27.12
N GLY A 52 16.03 -2.18 27.82
CA GLY A 52 15.77 -2.31 29.25
C GLY A 52 14.31 -2.58 29.60
N LYS A 53 13.47 -2.97 28.64
CA LYS A 53 12.04 -3.25 28.86
C LYS A 53 11.68 -4.71 28.63
N GLY A 54 12.68 -5.57 28.50
CA GLY A 54 12.49 -7.02 28.40
C GLY A 54 12.31 -7.69 29.75
N GLY A 55 12.59 -8.98 29.80
CA GLY A 55 12.50 -9.76 31.03
C GLY A 55 13.57 -9.41 32.04
N VAL A 56 13.24 -9.60 33.30
CA VAL A 56 14.17 -9.37 34.43
C VAL A 56 15.05 -10.57 34.61
N ASN A 57 16.35 -10.33 34.89
CA ASN A 57 17.25 -11.38 35.28
C ASN A 57 16.82 -11.96 36.63
N PRO A 58 16.54 -13.27 36.72
CA PRO A 58 16.08 -13.87 37.99
C PRO A 58 17.10 -13.80 39.12
N TYR A 59 18.37 -13.60 38.80
CA TYR A 59 19.44 -13.51 39.81
C TYR A 59 19.83 -12.07 40.13
N ASN A 60 19.42 -11.12 39.32
CA ASN A 60 19.69 -9.68 39.52
C ASN A 60 18.58 -8.85 38.95
N SER A 61 17.72 -8.39 39.82
CA SER A 61 16.49 -7.61 39.43
C SER A 61 16.80 -6.29 38.79
N GLN A 62 18.04 -5.80 38.87
CA GLN A 62 18.44 -4.54 38.19
C GLN A 62 18.85 -4.78 36.73
N GLN A 63 19.07 -6.01 36.33
CA GLN A 63 19.39 -6.36 34.95
C GLN A 63 18.10 -6.76 34.22
N ARG A 64 17.82 -6.03 33.16
CA ARG A 64 16.70 -6.35 32.29
C ARG A 64 17.18 -6.49 30.87
N GLY A 65 16.61 -7.43 30.15
CA GLY A 65 16.81 -7.55 28.73
C GLY A 65 16.04 -6.46 27.98
N ASP A 66 15.99 -6.61 26.69
CA ASP A 66 15.30 -5.67 25.82
C ASP A 66 13.94 -6.22 25.38
N LEU A 67 13.04 -5.31 25.05
CA LEU A 67 11.79 -5.66 24.41
C LEU A 67 11.93 -5.41 22.90
N TYR A 68 11.53 -6.39 22.12
CA TYR A 68 11.46 -6.24 20.66
C TYR A 68 10.00 -6.23 20.24
N LEU A 69 9.62 -5.18 19.53
CA LEU A 69 8.29 -5.05 18.99
C LEU A 69 8.33 -5.40 17.51
N ASN A 70 7.60 -6.43 17.15
CA ASN A 70 7.47 -6.87 15.77
C ASN A 70 6.28 -6.13 15.15
N VAL A 71 6.55 -5.26 14.21
CA VAL A 71 5.52 -4.46 13.55
C VAL A 71 4.69 -5.34 12.63
N GLU A 72 3.39 -5.17 12.71
CA GLU A 72 2.43 -5.78 11.81
C GLU A 72 1.48 -4.69 11.32
N LEU A 73 1.60 -4.34 10.04
CA LEU A 73 0.68 -3.37 9.45
C LEU A 73 -0.68 -4.01 9.22
N GLN A 74 -1.71 -3.33 9.67
CA GLN A 74 -3.08 -3.72 9.38
C GLN A 74 -3.34 -3.56 7.88
N PRO A 75 -4.13 -4.46 7.26
CA PRO A 75 -4.46 -4.33 5.84
C PRO A 75 -5.09 -2.97 5.54
N HIS A 76 -4.70 -2.38 4.42
CA HIS A 76 -5.29 -1.15 3.93
C HIS A 76 -6.25 -1.46 2.78
N ASN A 77 -7.33 -0.70 2.67
CA ASN A 77 -8.33 -0.94 1.64
C ASN A 77 -7.91 -0.45 0.25
N PHE A 78 -6.83 0.30 0.15
CA PHE A 78 -6.36 0.85 -1.13
C PHE A 78 -4.92 0.46 -1.44
N PHE A 79 -4.00 0.59 -0.48
CA PHE A 79 -2.58 0.30 -0.68
C PHE A 79 -2.23 -1.12 -0.30
N GLN A 80 -1.37 -1.74 -1.10
CA GLN A 80 -0.76 -3.04 -0.83
C GLN A 80 0.73 -2.97 -1.12
N PHE A 81 1.50 -3.86 -0.51
CA PHE A 81 2.91 -3.98 -0.84
C PHE A 81 3.14 -5.06 -1.90
N ASP A 82 4.00 -4.75 -2.83
CA ASP A 82 4.58 -5.73 -3.76
C ASP A 82 6.10 -5.51 -3.75
N GLY A 83 6.80 -6.30 -2.93
CA GLY A 83 8.20 -6.06 -2.65
C GLY A 83 8.40 -4.69 -2.03
N ASP A 84 9.23 -3.88 -2.64
CA ASP A 84 9.54 -2.51 -2.17
C ASP A 84 8.58 -1.46 -2.71
N ASN A 85 7.64 -1.86 -3.55
CA ASN A 85 6.68 -0.95 -4.15
C ASN A 85 5.34 -0.97 -3.40
N LEU A 86 4.66 0.16 -3.38
CA LEU A 86 3.25 0.21 -3.06
C LEU A 86 2.46 0.00 -4.33
N VAL A 87 1.39 -0.78 -4.24
CA VAL A 87 0.49 -1.06 -5.36
C VAL A 87 -0.92 -0.63 -4.98
N CYS A 88 -1.59 -0.01 -5.92
CA CYS A 88 -3.02 0.30 -5.79
C CYS A 88 -3.72 0.05 -7.12
N GLU A 89 -5.02 -0.08 -7.09
CA GLU A 89 -5.84 -0.22 -8.27
C GLU A 89 -6.76 0.98 -8.38
N VAL A 90 -6.78 1.61 -9.55
CA VAL A 90 -7.59 2.81 -9.80
C VAL A 90 -8.49 2.55 -10.99
N PRO A 91 -9.81 2.63 -10.79
CA PRO A 91 -10.76 2.52 -11.89
C PRO A 91 -10.77 3.80 -12.73
N ILE A 92 -10.84 3.63 -14.04
CA ILE A 92 -11.02 4.73 -14.96
C ILE A 92 -12.19 4.43 -15.89
N ALA A 93 -12.80 5.49 -16.42
CA ALA A 93 -13.89 5.37 -17.37
C ALA A 93 -13.37 4.94 -18.75
N PRO A 94 -14.20 4.31 -19.59
CA PRO A 94 -13.80 3.93 -20.95
C PRO A 94 -13.31 5.10 -21.79
N ASP A 95 -13.90 6.27 -21.67
CA ASP A 95 -13.46 7.46 -22.38
C ASP A 95 -12.06 7.91 -21.93
N GLU A 96 -11.78 7.83 -20.65
CA GLU A 96 -10.45 8.14 -20.12
C GLU A 96 -9.39 7.14 -20.61
N ALA A 97 -9.77 5.88 -20.74
CA ALA A 97 -8.86 4.86 -21.27
C ALA A 97 -8.55 5.10 -22.76
N VAL A 98 -9.54 5.47 -23.53
CA VAL A 98 -9.40 5.67 -24.99
C VAL A 98 -8.71 6.98 -25.31
N LEU A 99 -9.19 8.07 -24.72
CA LEU A 99 -8.74 9.42 -25.04
C LEU A 99 -7.57 9.89 -24.20
N GLY A 100 -7.33 9.22 -23.07
CA GLY A 100 -6.38 9.71 -22.07
C GLY A 100 -6.95 10.85 -21.27
N GLY A 101 -6.15 11.38 -20.38
CA GLY A 101 -6.51 12.48 -19.52
C GLY A 101 -5.75 12.49 -18.24
N GLN A 102 -6.08 13.42 -17.35
CA GLN A 102 -5.50 13.48 -16.04
C GLN A 102 -6.50 12.97 -15.00
N ILE A 103 -6.02 12.18 -14.07
CA ILE A 103 -6.81 11.68 -12.94
C ILE A 103 -6.09 12.00 -11.65
N GLU A 104 -6.84 12.12 -10.57
CA GLU A 104 -6.26 12.23 -9.23
C GLU A 104 -6.13 10.85 -8.60
N VAL A 105 -4.94 10.57 -8.05
CA VAL A 105 -4.64 9.29 -7.42
C VAL A 105 -4.16 9.53 -6.00
N PRO A 106 -4.73 8.83 -5.01
CA PRO A 106 -4.22 8.89 -3.65
C PRO A 106 -2.82 8.32 -3.54
N THR A 107 -1.95 9.02 -2.81
CA THR A 107 -0.65 8.52 -2.39
C THR A 107 -0.55 8.62 -0.87
N PRO A 108 0.45 8.00 -0.23
CA PRO A 108 0.60 8.16 1.21
C PRO A 108 0.72 9.60 1.70
N GLU A 109 1.11 10.52 0.84
CA GLU A 109 1.23 11.95 1.18
C GLU A 109 0.11 12.82 0.64
N GLY A 110 -0.91 12.21 0.05
CA GLY A 110 -2.07 12.92 -0.47
C GLY A 110 -2.31 12.65 -1.96
N MET A 111 -3.23 13.39 -2.54
CA MET A 111 -3.62 13.23 -3.93
C MET A 111 -2.56 13.80 -4.87
N VAL A 112 -2.29 13.11 -5.96
CA VAL A 112 -1.45 13.62 -7.04
C VAL A 112 -2.17 13.48 -8.36
N ASN A 113 -1.85 14.36 -9.30
CA ASN A 113 -2.37 14.26 -10.67
C ASN A 113 -1.51 13.28 -11.47
N VAL A 114 -2.15 12.35 -12.14
CA VAL A 114 -1.51 11.33 -12.94
C VAL A 114 -2.02 11.41 -14.37
N ASN A 115 -1.10 11.39 -15.31
CA ASN A 115 -1.43 11.40 -16.72
C ASN A 115 -1.72 9.99 -17.20
N VAL A 116 -2.93 9.78 -17.72
CA VAL A 116 -3.32 8.51 -18.34
C VAL A 116 -3.06 8.63 -19.83
N PRO A 117 -2.14 7.85 -20.41
CA PRO A 117 -1.93 7.92 -21.86
C PRO A 117 -3.13 7.36 -22.62
N PRO A 118 -3.47 7.95 -23.76
CA PRO A 118 -4.57 7.44 -24.57
C PRO A 118 -4.29 6.01 -25.05
N GLY A 119 -5.32 5.18 -25.05
CA GLY A 119 -5.21 3.79 -25.47
C GLY A 119 -4.56 2.87 -24.43
N ILE A 120 -4.59 3.26 -23.17
CA ILE A 120 -4.04 2.44 -22.09
C ILE A 120 -4.77 1.09 -22.04
N ARG A 121 -4.02 0.03 -21.74
CA ARG A 121 -4.58 -1.32 -21.63
C ARG A 121 -5.09 -1.59 -20.23
N SER A 122 -6.16 -2.37 -20.13
CA SER A 122 -6.67 -2.85 -18.85
C SER A 122 -5.58 -3.67 -18.16
N GLY A 123 -5.37 -3.41 -16.87
CA GLY A 123 -4.34 -4.08 -16.09
C GLY A 123 -2.95 -3.47 -16.22
N GLN A 124 -2.76 -2.50 -17.09
CA GLN A 124 -1.49 -1.79 -17.21
C GLN A 124 -1.23 -0.97 -15.94
N SER A 125 0.03 -0.94 -15.51
CA SER A 125 0.43 -0.15 -14.35
C SER A 125 1.18 1.10 -14.77
N LEU A 126 0.88 2.20 -14.06
CA LEU A 126 1.60 3.46 -14.16
C LEU A 126 2.49 3.59 -12.94
N ARG A 127 3.75 3.97 -13.15
CA ARG A 127 4.72 4.11 -12.05
C ARG A 127 4.78 5.56 -11.59
N LEU A 128 4.53 5.75 -10.29
CA LEU A 128 4.70 7.05 -9.64
C LEU A 128 6.01 7.00 -8.84
N ARG A 129 7.04 7.56 -9.42
CA ARG A 129 8.39 7.51 -8.82
C ARG A 129 8.46 8.34 -7.55
N GLY A 130 9.06 7.74 -6.52
CA GLY A 130 9.23 8.39 -5.23
C GLY A 130 7.94 8.63 -4.46
N LYS A 131 6.85 7.96 -4.81
CA LYS A 131 5.55 8.07 -4.14
C LYS A 131 5.17 6.81 -3.35
N GLY A 132 6.09 5.87 -3.23
CA GLY A 132 5.88 4.66 -2.46
C GLY A 132 6.20 4.82 -0.99
N TRP A 133 6.64 3.74 -0.37
CA TRP A 133 6.93 3.71 1.07
C TRP A 133 8.27 4.38 1.37
N VAL A 134 8.32 5.08 2.48
CA VAL A 134 9.55 5.66 2.99
C VAL A 134 10.33 4.58 3.75
N ASN A 135 11.64 4.52 3.58
CA ASN A 135 12.49 3.65 4.41
C ASN A 135 13.08 4.42 5.58
N HIS A 136 13.81 3.72 6.44
CA HIS A 136 14.40 4.32 7.63
C HIS A 136 15.48 5.37 7.33
N LYS A 137 15.99 5.39 6.10
CA LYS A 137 16.96 6.40 5.65
C LYS A 137 16.29 7.64 5.06
N GLY A 138 14.97 7.62 4.95
CA GLY A 138 14.21 8.70 4.33
C GLY A 138 14.04 8.58 2.81
N ASP A 139 14.59 7.52 2.20
CA ASP A 139 14.41 7.28 0.78
C ASP A 139 13.00 6.74 0.50
N ARG A 140 12.48 7.05 -0.66
CA ARG A 140 11.13 6.66 -1.07
C ARG A 140 11.19 5.62 -2.17
N GLY A 141 10.38 4.57 -2.02
CA GLY A 141 10.10 3.66 -3.11
C GLY A 141 9.08 4.24 -4.08
N ASP A 142 8.57 3.42 -4.96
CA ASP A 142 7.61 3.83 -5.98
C ASP A 142 6.21 3.33 -5.66
N GLN A 143 5.22 4.00 -6.23
CA GLN A 143 3.84 3.53 -6.21
C GLN A 143 3.46 3.09 -7.61
N LEU A 144 2.92 1.89 -7.73
CA LEU A 144 2.40 1.37 -8.98
C LEU A 144 0.89 1.46 -8.97
N VAL A 145 0.35 2.13 -9.97
CA VAL A 145 -1.09 2.34 -10.13
C VAL A 145 -1.58 1.41 -11.22
N LYS A 146 -2.24 0.33 -10.81
CA LYS A 146 -2.86 -0.61 -11.75
C LYS A 146 -4.17 -0.02 -12.24
N ILE A 147 -4.30 0.13 -13.55
CA ILE A 147 -5.49 0.69 -14.17
C ILE A 147 -6.53 -0.40 -14.37
N ALA A 148 -7.74 -0.13 -13.88
CA ALA A 148 -8.91 -0.96 -14.13
C ALA A 148 -9.92 -0.16 -14.92
N ILE A 149 -10.32 -0.66 -16.08
CA ILE A 149 -11.33 0.02 -16.89
C ILE A 149 -12.69 -0.37 -16.33
N ALA A 150 -13.41 0.62 -15.79
CA ALA A 150 -14.70 0.42 -15.17
C ALA A 150 -15.81 0.77 -16.17
N THR A 151 -16.67 -0.21 -16.45
CA THR A 151 -17.84 0.06 -17.29
C THR A 151 -18.96 0.61 -16.43
N PRO A 152 -19.63 1.68 -16.87
CA PRO A 152 -20.77 2.21 -16.13
C PRO A 152 -21.93 1.22 -16.17
N LYS A 153 -22.60 1.03 -15.03
CA LYS A 153 -23.78 0.15 -14.93
C LYS A 153 -25.03 0.83 -15.43
N GLU A 154 -25.12 2.13 -15.18
CA GLU A 154 -26.27 2.95 -15.58
C GLU A 154 -25.79 4.07 -16.48
N LEU A 155 -26.52 4.30 -17.56
CA LEU A 155 -26.21 5.33 -18.52
C LEU A 155 -27.36 6.31 -18.59
N SER A 156 -27.06 7.59 -18.73
CA SER A 156 -28.03 8.56 -19.16
C SER A 156 -28.44 8.28 -20.61
N ALA A 157 -29.56 8.87 -21.05
CA ALA A 157 -29.99 8.71 -22.43
C ALA A 157 -28.93 9.23 -23.42
N THR A 158 -28.27 10.34 -23.09
CA THR A 158 -27.22 10.94 -23.92
C THR A 158 -25.98 10.01 -23.98
N GLU A 159 -25.54 9.48 -22.85
CA GLU A 159 -24.40 8.55 -22.82
C GLU A 159 -24.68 7.31 -23.67
N ARG A 160 -25.88 6.73 -23.52
CA ARG A 160 -26.29 5.58 -24.31
C ARG A 160 -26.24 5.86 -25.81
N GLU A 161 -26.73 7.00 -26.21
CA GLU A 161 -26.72 7.41 -27.60
C GLU A 161 -25.30 7.46 -28.17
N TYR A 162 -24.38 8.06 -27.45
CA TYR A 162 -22.98 8.12 -27.88
C TYR A 162 -22.30 6.75 -27.90
N TYR A 163 -22.56 5.90 -26.91
CA TYR A 163 -22.02 4.54 -26.94
C TYR A 163 -22.58 3.72 -28.11
N GLU A 164 -23.86 3.90 -28.44
CA GLU A 164 -24.46 3.23 -29.60
C GLU A 164 -23.84 3.72 -30.91
N LYS A 165 -23.55 5.01 -31.03
CA LYS A 165 -22.83 5.56 -32.19
C LYS A 165 -21.41 5.02 -32.31
N ILE A 166 -20.69 4.91 -31.21
CA ILE A 166 -19.36 4.31 -31.19
C ILE A 166 -19.44 2.86 -31.67
N ARG A 167 -20.37 2.08 -31.13
CA ARG A 167 -20.56 0.68 -31.53
C ARG A 167 -20.83 0.57 -33.03
N ALA A 168 -21.68 1.41 -33.58
CA ALA A 168 -22.02 1.41 -34.99
C ALA A 168 -20.85 1.81 -35.90
N SER A 169 -19.98 2.68 -35.42
CA SER A 169 -18.84 3.21 -36.20
C SER A 169 -17.52 2.51 -35.94
N ARG A 170 -17.49 1.55 -35.02
CA ARG A 170 -16.23 0.86 -34.64
C ARG A 170 -15.63 0.13 -35.85
N THR A 171 -14.34 0.35 -36.10
CA THR A 171 -13.63 -0.26 -37.20
C THR A 171 -12.73 -1.44 -36.79
N VAL A 172 -12.37 -1.51 -35.51
CA VAL A 172 -11.45 -2.53 -35.00
C VAL A 172 -12.25 -3.64 -34.31
N ASN A 173 -11.94 -4.89 -34.67
CA ASN A 173 -12.46 -6.05 -33.97
C ASN A 173 -11.39 -6.56 -32.97
N PRO A 174 -11.62 -6.41 -31.66
CA PRO A 174 -10.63 -6.82 -30.66
C PRO A 174 -10.43 -8.33 -30.56
N ARG A 175 -11.29 -9.13 -31.21
CA ARG A 175 -11.26 -10.57 -31.19
C ARG A 175 -10.86 -11.19 -32.53
N SER A 176 -10.32 -10.40 -33.46
CA SER A 176 -9.94 -10.89 -34.79
C SER A 176 -8.95 -12.06 -34.72
N HIS A 177 -8.02 -12.04 -33.75
CA HIS A 177 -7.03 -13.10 -33.56
C HIS A 177 -7.63 -14.43 -33.06
N LEU A 178 -8.86 -14.41 -32.56
CA LEU A 178 -9.51 -15.61 -32.02
C LEU A 178 -10.17 -16.45 -33.13
N GLN A 179 -10.35 -15.91 -34.32
CA GLN A 179 -11.02 -16.61 -35.41
C GLN A 179 -10.28 -17.85 -35.89
N GLN A 180 -8.97 -17.93 -35.59
CA GLN A 180 -8.12 -19.05 -35.99
C GLN A 180 -7.90 -20.06 -34.87
N VAL A 181 -8.49 -19.86 -33.70
CA VAL A 181 -8.32 -20.77 -32.57
C VAL A 181 -9.01 -22.10 -32.88
N ARG A 182 -8.25 -23.16 -32.75
CA ARG A 182 -8.71 -24.56 -32.95
C ARG A 182 -8.14 -25.43 -31.83
N LEU A 183 -8.80 -26.56 -31.54
CA LEU A 183 -8.26 -27.59 -30.67
C LEU A 183 -7.45 -28.61 -31.45
#